data_d5a756287fa42a92e5650693566f3786
#
_entry.id   d5a756287fa42a92e5650693566f3786
#
_cell.length_a   1.000
_cell.length_b   1.000
_cell.length_c   1.000
_cell.angle_alpha   90.00
_cell.angle_beta   90.00
_cell.angle_gamma   90.00
#
_symmetry.space_group_name_H-M   'P 1'
#
loop_
_entity.id
_entity.type
_entity.pdbx_description
1 polymer ?
#
loop_
_entity_poly.entity_id
_entity_poly.type
_entity_poly.pdbx_seq_one_letter_code
_entity_poly.pdbx_strand_id
1 'polypeptide(L)'
;MFQRGTITIPMGNRQEATAPMKTKNKTLAASLAASLAALAAVLRFALRGYDVVALILLVAAAIVVLWAFVGGLAFKVAMGVVGVVALAVAVTEVPIVSNAKTDATDGVEYVVVLGARVDESGSPSYSLLWRLGATLEYLNAHPDVTAVLSGGQGADEPMSEAACMHDWLVRHGVAEDRLIMEDQSTNTLENLRNSFAILGQRTGGDDLNGKVAVVSSSYHLFRAKLISSGLGVDVSGVAAFPGNPVVTLNYFIREAPAVWKQLLLNAMSAS
;
A
#
# COMPACT_ATOMS: atom_id res chain seq x y z
N MET A 1 6.90 -48.06 66.52
CA MET A 1 5.72 -47.16 66.45
C MET A 1 6.15 -45.90 65.66
N PHE A 2 6.03 -45.94 64.31
CA PHE A 2 6.44 -44.85 63.45
C PHE A 2 5.21 -44.06 63.09
N GLN A 3 5.12 -42.77 63.49
CA GLN A 3 4.09 -41.80 63.05
C GLN A 3 4.46 -41.35 61.67
N ARG A 4 3.56 -41.56 60.69
CA ARG A 4 3.62 -40.95 59.38
C ARG A 4 3.09 -39.53 59.49
N GLY A 5 3.97 -38.53 59.39
CA GLY A 5 3.58 -37.13 59.18
C GLY A 5 3.06 -36.91 57.76
N THR A 6 1.80 -36.52 57.66
CA THR A 6 1.17 -36.10 56.38
C THR A 6 1.65 -34.70 56.03
N ILE A 7 2.45 -34.56 54.98
CA ILE A 7 2.86 -33.26 54.46
C ILE A 7 1.69 -32.72 53.60
N THR A 8 0.97 -31.74 54.13
CA THR A 8 -0.05 -30.98 53.40
C THR A 8 0.66 -29.87 52.59
N ILE A 9 0.73 -30.06 51.27
CA ILE A 9 1.20 -29.02 50.38
C ILE A 9 0.09 -27.98 50.23
N PRO A 10 0.32 -26.66 50.56
CA PRO A 10 -0.67 -25.65 50.35
C PRO A 10 -0.90 -25.48 48.84
N MET A 11 -2.12 -25.75 48.38
CA MET A 11 -2.53 -25.38 47.03
C MET A 11 -2.51 -23.84 46.91
N GLY A 12 -1.45 -23.35 46.29
CA GLY A 12 -1.33 -21.94 45.98
C GLY A 12 -2.54 -21.49 45.14
N ASN A 13 -3.20 -20.49 45.66
CA ASN A 13 -4.40 -19.87 45.09
C ASN A 13 -4.09 -19.27 43.68
N ARG A 14 -4.36 -20.04 42.61
CA ARG A 14 -4.24 -19.56 41.20
C ARG A 14 -5.41 -18.67 40.85
N GLN A 15 -5.66 -17.64 41.61
CA GLN A 15 -6.64 -16.59 41.29
C GLN A 15 -6.01 -15.18 41.31
N GLU A 16 -4.74 -15.04 40.91
CA GLU A 16 -4.15 -13.72 40.62
C GLU A 16 -4.15 -13.41 39.13
N ALA A 17 -5.24 -13.65 38.44
CA ALA A 17 -5.40 -13.14 37.05
C ALA A 17 -6.57 -12.18 37.01
N THR A 18 -6.24 -10.88 37.02
CA THR A 18 -7.12 -9.76 36.68
C THR A 18 -8.07 -9.27 37.78
N ALA A 19 -7.52 -8.76 38.91
CA ALA A 19 -8.30 -7.87 39.76
C ALA A 19 -8.71 -6.61 38.96
N PRO A 20 -9.97 -6.13 39.06
CA PRO A 20 -10.42 -4.94 38.32
C PRO A 20 -9.58 -3.71 38.74
N MET A 21 -9.13 -2.93 37.77
CA MET A 21 -8.31 -1.75 37.97
C MET A 21 -8.99 -0.75 38.90
N LYS A 22 -8.24 -0.17 39.89
CA LYS A 22 -8.76 0.85 40.79
C LYS A 22 -9.30 2.06 40.03
N THR A 23 -10.33 2.74 40.56
CA THR A 23 -11.02 3.86 39.88
C THR A 23 -10.06 4.95 39.36
N LYS A 24 -9.03 5.30 40.12
CA LYS A 24 -8.00 6.29 39.72
C LYS A 24 -7.26 5.87 38.45
N ASN A 25 -6.98 4.57 38.31
CA ASN A 25 -6.30 4.03 37.12
C ASN A 25 -7.24 3.98 35.90
N LYS A 26 -8.56 3.79 36.11
CA LYS A 26 -9.56 3.87 35.02
C LYS A 26 -9.67 5.29 34.46
N THR A 27 -9.64 6.30 35.32
CA THR A 27 -9.65 7.72 34.89
C THR A 27 -8.40 8.04 34.04
N LEU A 28 -7.22 7.59 34.49
CA LEU A 28 -5.99 7.79 33.74
C LEU A 28 -6.01 7.07 32.36
N ALA A 29 -6.52 5.84 32.33
CA ALA A 29 -6.68 5.09 31.09
C ALA A 29 -7.66 5.78 30.13
N ALA A 30 -8.79 6.29 30.64
CA ALA A 30 -9.75 7.05 29.84
C ALA A 30 -9.13 8.34 29.26
N SER A 31 -8.36 9.07 30.06
CA SER A 31 -7.65 10.27 29.60
C SER A 31 -6.62 9.94 28.53
N LEU A 32 -5.86 8.87 28.70
CA LEU A 32 -4.88 8.41 27.69
C LEU A 32 -5.58 8.02 26.37
N ALA A 33 -6.65 7.23 26.46
CA ALA A 33 -7.41 6.82 25.28
C ALA A 33 -8.01 8.04 24.55
N ALA A 34 -8.55 9.02 25.29
CA ALA A 34 -9.06 10.25 24.70
C ALA A 34 -7.96 11.07 24.01
N SER A 35 -6.77 11.16 24.60
CA SER A 35 -5.62 11.85 23.98
C SER A 35 -5.16 11.17 22.70
N LEU A 36 -5.08 9.83 22.69
CA LEU A 36 -4.74 9.07 21.49
C LEU A 36 -5.79 9.26 20.39
N ALA A 37 -7.07 9.22 20.72
CA ALA A 37 -8.15 9.44 19.76
C ALA A 37 -8.14 10.88 19.20
N ALA A 38 -7.89 11.89 20.04
CA ALA A 38 -7.76 13.28 19.60
C ALA A 38 -6.57 13.46 18.62
N LEU A 39 -5.41 12.86 18.95
CA LEU A 39 -4.25 12.89 18.07
C LEU A 39 -4.54 12.16 16.74
N ALA A 40 -5.21 11.02 16.79
CA ALA A 40 -5.63 10.29 15.59
C ALA A 40 -6.56 11.14 14.70
N ALA A 41 -7.51 11.88 15.31
CA ALA A 41 -8.40 12.79 14.58
C ALA A 41 -7.61 13.92 13.89
N VAL A 42 -6.66 14.53 14.58
CA VAL A 42 -5.78 15.56 13.98
C VAL A 42 -5.01 14.99 12.80
N LEU A 43 -4.38 13.83 12.96
CA LEU A 43 -3.61 13.19 11.88
C LEU A 43 -4.52 12.83 10.69
N ARG A 44 -5.74 12.37 10.94
CA ARG A 44 -6.69 11.94 9.89
C ARG A 44 -7.27 13.11 9.10
N PHE A 45 -7.60 14.23 9.77
CA PHE A 45 -8.34 15.32 9.15
C PHE A 45 -7.47 16.53 8.80
N ALA A 46 -6.38 16.78 9.52
CA ALA A 46 -5.51 17.93 9.29
C ALA A 46 -4.28 17.60 8.42
N LEU A 47 -3.85 16.34 8.38
CA LEU A 47 -2.64 15.93 7.66
C LEU A 47 -2.95 14.81 6.66
N ARG A 48 -2.61 15.04 5.38
CA ARG A 48 -2.74 14.01 4.34
C ARG A 48 -1.61 12.97 4.44
N GLY A 49 -1.93 11.70 4.23
CA GLY A 49 -0.94 10.62 4.18
C GLY A 49 -0.60 9.98 5.54
N TYR A 50 -1.40 10.24 6.59
CA TYR A 50 -1.22 9.68 7.94
C TYR A 50 -2.37 8.76 8.38
N ASP A 51 -3.18 8.27 7.45
CA ASP A 51 -4.38 7.46 7.72
C ASP A 51 -4.10 6.21 8.56
N VAL A 52 -3.01 5.48 8.24
CA VAL A 52 -2.63 4.27 8.98
C VAL A 52 -2.11 4.61 10.37
N VAL A 53 -1.34 5.68 10.52
CA VAL A 53 -0.88 6.13 11.84
C VAL A 53 -2.07 6.51 12.71
N ALA A 54 -3.05 7.22 12.14
CA ALA A 54 -4.31 7.54 12.83
C ALA A 54 -5.08 6.27 13.24
N LEU A 55 -5.17 5.27 12.36
CA LEU A 55 -5.80 3.99 12.67
C LEU A 55 -5.07 3.24 13.79
N ILE A 56 -3.74 3.19 13.77
CA ILE A 56 -2.93 2.56 14.83
C ILE A 56 -3.21 3.23 16.19
N LEU A 57 -3.29 4.57 16.23
CA LEU A 57 -3.61 5.31 17.46
C LEU A 57 -5.03 5.00 17.96
N LEU A 58 -6.01 4.86 17.06
CA LEU A 58 -7.38 4.47 17.44
C LEU A 58 -7.43 3.04 17.99
N VAL A 59 -6.71 2.11 17.36
CA VAL A 59 -6.59 0.73 17.87
C VAL A 59 -5.92 0.72 19.24
N ALA A 60 -4.84 1.50 19.43
CA ALA A 60 -4.19 1.63 20.73
C ALA A 60 -5.13 2.21 21.80
N ALA A 61 -5.92 3.23 21.47
CA ALA A 61 -6.95 3.78 22.35
C ALA A 61 -8.00 2.73 22.75
N ALA A 62 -8.49 1.95 21.78
CA ALA A 62 -9.44 0.87 22.02
C ALA A 62 -8.85 -0.24 22.92
N ILE A 63 -7.58 -0.62 22.71
CA ILE A 63 -6.87 -1.57 23.56
C ILE A 63 -6.79 -1.08 25.01
N VAL A 64 -6.45 0.22 25.22
CA VAL A 64 -6.39 0.83 26.56
C VAL A 64 -7.76 0.77 27.25
N VAL A 65 -8.85 1.09 26.53
CA VAL A 65 -10.22 1.00 27.04
C VAL A 65 -10.59 -0.45 27.38
N LEU A 66 -10.36 -1.40 26.47
CA LEU A 66 -10.66 -2.81 26.72
C LEU A 66 -9.90 -3.36 27.92
N TRP A 67 -8.63 -3.01 28.06
CA TRP A 67 -7.83 -3.41 29.21
C TRP A 67 -8.37 -2.85 30.52
N ALA A 68 -8.72 -1.54 30.54
CA ALA A 68 -9.14 -0.84 31.75
C ALA A 68 -10.57 -1.18 32.23
N PHE A 69 -11.49 -1.46 31.29
CA PHE A 69 -12.91 -1.55 31.59
C PHE A 69 -13.52 -2.94 31.37
N VAL A 70 -12.99 -3.73 30.43
CA VAL A 70 -13.50 -5.06 30.12
C VAL A 70 -12.63 -6.15 30.74
N GLY A 71 -11.32 -6.11 30.47
CA GLY A 71 -10.36 -7.09 31.02
C GLY A 71 -10.67 -8.57 30.64
N GLY A 72 -10.10 -9.48 31.40
CA GLY A 72 -10.43 -10.92 31.34
C GLY A 72 -10.23 -11.57 29.97
N LEU A 73 -11.10 -12.53 29.63
CA LEU A 73 -11.02 -13.33 28.40
C LEU A 73 -11.22 -12.44 27.15
N ALA A 74 -12.16 -11.49 27.19
CA ALA A 74 -12.45 -10.63 26.05
C ALA A 74 -11.22 -9.80 25.63
N PHE A 75 -10.45 -9.28 26.58
CA PHE A 75 -9.20 -8.58 26.29
C PHE A 75 -8.17 -9.52 25.64
N LYS A 76 -8.00 -10.74 26.15
CA LYS A 76 -7.05 -11.73 25.59
C LYS A 76 -7.44 -12.12 24.16
N VAL A 77 -8.74 -12.31 23.89
CA VAL A 77 -9.24 -12.62 22.54
C VAL A 77 -8.98 -11.43 21.60
N ALA A 78 -9.30 -10.21 22.02
CA ALA A 78 -9.04 -9.01 21.22
C ALA A 78 -7.54 -8.85 20.89
N MET A 79 -6.66 -9.07 21.85
CA MET A 79 -5.21 -9.04 21.61
C MET A 79 -4.75 -10.15 20.68
N GLY A 80 -5.34 -11.35 20.78
CA GLY A 80 -5.09 -12.45 19.85
C GLY A 80 -5.47 -12.06 18.40
N VAL A 81 -6.64 -11.47 18.20
CA VAL A 81 -7.09 -10.98 16.88
C VAL A 81 -6.15 -9.91 16.35
N VAL A 82 -5.79 -8.91 17.16
CA VAL A 82 -4.83 -7.87 16.76
C VAL A 82 -3.49 -8.49 16.36
N GLY A 83 -3.00 -9.47 17.12
CA GLY A 83 -1.75 -10.19 16.81
C GLY A 83 -1.81 -10.95 15.48
N VAL A 84 -2.91 -11.62 15.19
CA VAL A 84 -3.12 -12.33 13.91
C VAL A 84 -3.16 -11.36 12.75
N VAL A 85 -3.89 -10.25 12.87
CA VAL A 85 -3.95 -9.21 11.83
C VAL A 85 -2.58 -8.58 11.60
N ALA A 86 -1.86 -8.23 12.68
CA ALA A 86 -0.52 -7.67 12.58
C ALA A 86 0.46 -8.64 11.89
N LEU A 87 0.38 -9.93 12.22
CA LEU A 87 1.18 -10.96 11.57
C LEU A 87 0.82 -11.10 10.09
N ALA A 88 -0.46 -11.10 9.73
CA ALA A 88 -0.90 -11.17 8.34
C ALA A 88 -0.40 -9.97 7.53
N VAL A 89 -0.46 -8.75 8.08
CA VAL A 89 0.13 -7.55 7.47
C VAL A 89 1.63 -7.73 7.30
N ALA A 90 2.36 -8.11 8.36
CA ALA A 90 3.81 -8.27 8.31
C ALA A 90 4.27 -9.31 7.27
N VAL A 91 3.55 -10.43 7.15
CA VAL A 91 3.84 -11.45 6.13
C VAL A 91 3.58 -10.90 4.72
N THR A 92 2.52 -10.11 4.54
CA THR A 92 2.21 -9.48 3.24
C THR A 92 3.23 -8.40 2.87
N GLU A 93 3.82 -7.70 3.84
CA GLU A 93 4.86 -6.70 3.56
C GLU A 93 6.13 -7.31 2.97
N VAL A 94 6.43 -8.57 3.22
CA VAL A 94 7.64 -9.22 2.68
C VAL A 94 7.69 -9.14 1.14
N PRO A 95 6.71 -9.63 0.37
CA PRO A 95 6.72 -9.50 -1.09
C PRO A 95 6.57 -8.04 -1.55
N ILE A 96 5.82 -7.17 -0.83
CA ILE A 96 5.70 -5.76 -1.19
C ILE A 96 7.07 -5.07 -1.13
N VAL A 97 7.80 -5.22 -0.03
CA VAL A 97 9.13 -4.62 0.16
C VAL A 97 10.16 -5.24 -0.79
N SER A 98 10.10 -6.56 -1.03
CA SER A 98 11.01 -7.24 -1.96
C SER A 98 10.89 -6.74 -3.39
N ASN A 99 9.69 -6.32 -3.80
CA ASN A 99 9.41 -5.76 -5.13
C ASN A 99 9.49 -4.22 -5.17
N ALA A 100 9.76 -3.56 -4.06
CA ALA A 100 9.84 -2.10 -3.98
C ALA A 100 11.19 -1.54 -4.50
N LYS A 101 11.64 -2.05 -5.64
CA LYS A 101 12.91 -1.65 -6.28
C LYS A 101 12.76 -1.68 -7.79
N THR A 102 13.63 -0.98 -8.48
CA THR A 102 13.76 -1.12 -9.93
C THR A 102 14.47 -2.46 -10.23
N ASP A 103 13.81 -3.29 -11.02
CA ASP A 103 14.34 -4.56 -11.52
C ASP A 103 14.14 -4.72 -13.05
N ALA A 104 13.88 -3.60 -13.73
CA ALA A 104 13.83 -3.55 -15.20
C ALA A 104 15.23 -3.86 -15.79
N THR A 105 15.24 -4.70 -16.81
CA THR A 105 16.46 -5.17 -17.48
C THR A 105 16.63 -4.49 -18.84
N ASP A 106 17.79 -4.70 -19.49
CA ASP A 106 18.11 -4.14 -20.81
C ASP A 106 17.17 -4.65 -21.96
N GLY A 107 16.36 -5.68 -21.72
CA GLY A 107 15.38 -6.20 -22.68
C GLY A 107 14.04 -5.46 -22.71
N VAL A 108 13.86 -4.45 -21.87
CA VAL A 108 12.61 -3.66 -21.83
C VAL A 108 12.53 -2.73 -23.05
N GLU A 109 11.47 -2.89 -23.83
CA GLU A 109 11.16 -2.05 -25.01
C GLU A 109 10.12 -0.97 -24.66
N TYR A 110 9.27 -1.22 -23.66
CA TYR A 110 8.16 -0.36 -23.29
C TYR A 110 8.09 -0.15 -21.78
N VAL A 111 7.70 1.04 -21.35
CA VAL A 111 7.33 1.29 -19.96
C VAL A 111 5.87 1.74 -19.88
N VAL A 112 5.10 1.18 -18.95
CA VAL A 112 3.75 1.64 -18.63
C VAL A 112 3.85 2.49 -17.36
N VAL A 113 3.57 3.78 -17.49
CA VAL A 113 3.58 4.73 -16.38
C VAL A 113 2.18 4.82 -15.80
N LEU A 114 1.99 4.32 -14.58
CA LEU A 114 0.68 4.37 -13.93
C LEU A 114 0.39 5.77 -13.37
N GLY A 115 -0.78 6.28 -13.66
CA GLY A 115 -1.31 7.50 -13.07
C GLY A 115 -1.51 7.42 -11.56
N ALA A 116 -1.60 8.56 -10.89
CA ALA A 116 -1.80 8.61 -9.44
C ALA A 116 -2.81 9.69 -9.00
N ARG A 117 -2.79 10.84 -9.52
CA ARG A 117 -3.76 11.93 -9.38
C ARG A 117 -3.22 13.22 -9.98
N VAL A 118 -4.12 14.04 -10.52
CA VAL A 118 -3.89 15.44 -10.87
C VAL A 118 -4.60 16.32 -9.85
N ASP A 119 -3.93 17.38 -9.37
CA ASP A 119 -4.53 18.33 -8.45
C ASP A 119 -5.50 19.28 -9.18
N GLU A 120 -6.37 19.96 -8.46
CA GLU A 120 -7.34 20.93 -8.99
C GLU A 120 -6.68 22.06 -9.81
N SER A 121 -5.40 22.33 -9.58
CA SER A 121 -4.61 23.29 -10.36
C SER A 121 -4.11 22.76 -11.72
N GLY A 122 -4.36 21.48 -12.05
CA GLY A 122 -3.79 20.81 -13.22
C GLY A 122 -2.34 20.34 -13.02
N SER A 123 -1.82 20.42 -11.80
CA SER A 123 -0.46 19.97 -11.48
C SER A 123 -0.45 18.49 -11.06
N PRO A 124 0.62 17.74 -11.36
CA PRO A 124 0.73 16.38 -10.86
C PRO A 124 0.80 16.35 -9.33
N SER A 125 0.05 15.46 -8.68
CA SER A 125 0.20 15.20 -7.25
C SER A 125 1.62 14.76 -6.92
N TYR A 126 2.03 14.83 -5.65
CA TYR A 126 3.36 14.36 -5.24
C TYR A 126 3.63 12.91 -5.67
N SER A 127 2.64 12.02 -5.57
CA SER A 127 2.80 10.62 -5.99
C SER A 127 3.02 10.51 -7.50
N LEU A 128 2.31 11.31 -8.30
CA LEU A 128 2.49 11.35 -9.74
C LEU A 128 3.83 11.97 -10.10
N LEU A 129 4.25 13.02 -9.40
CA LEU A 129 5.53 13.69 -9.62
C LEU A 129 6.73 12.76 -9.37
N TRP A 130 6.67 11.92 -8.34
CA TRP A 130 7.72 10.91 -8.12
C TRP A 130 7.79 9.87 -9.25
N ARG A 131 6.63 9.44 -9.77
CA ARG A 131 6.59 8.52 -10.93
C ARG A 131 7.14 9.19 -12.19
N LEU A 132 6.80 10.43 -12.41
CA LEU A 132 7.32 11.23 -13.54
C LEU A 132 8.84 11.41 -13.45
N GLY A 133 9.37 11.70 -12.26
CA GLY A 133 10.82 11.76 -12.04
C GLY A 133 11.53 10.45 -12.37
N ALA A 134 11.00 9.32 -11.85
CA ALA A 134 11.55 8.00 -12.14
C ALA A 134 11.40 7.63 -13.64
N THR A 135 10.30 8.02 -14.28
CA THR A 135 10.10 7.83 -15.72
C THR A 135 11.11 8.63 -16.53
N LEU A 136 11.32 9.89 -16.21
CA LEU A 136 12.27 10.75 -16.91
C LEU A 136 13.70 10.20 -16.80
N GLU A 137 14.11 9.79 -15.60
CA GLU A 137 15.42 9.18 -15.36
C GLU A 137 15.58 7.90 -16.18
N TYR A 138 14.58 7.03 -16.18
CA TYR A 138 14.60 5.78 -16.93
C TYR A 138 14.66 6.02 -18.45
N LEU A 139 13.81 6.90 -18.99
CA LEU A 139 13.76 7.21 -20.42
C LEU A 139 15.06 7.90 -20.92
N ASN A 140 15.71 8.69 -20.08
CA ASN A 140 17.01 9.30 -20.42
C ASN A 140 18.14 8.26 -20.46
N ALA A 141 18.09 7.26 -19.59
CA ALA A 141 19.05 6.16 -19.58
C ALA A 141 18.81 5.14 -20.73
N HIS A 142 17.57 5.08 -21.27
CA HIS A 142 17.14 4.12 -22.28
C HIS A 142 16.45 4.86 -23.44
N PRO A 143 17.21 5.43 -24.39
CA PRO A 143 16.65 6.30 -25.44
C PRO A 143 15.69 5.59 -26.42
N ASP A 144 15.81 4.27 -26.55
CA ASP A 144 14.98 3.46 -27.46
C ASP A 144 13.63 3.01 -26.84
N VAL A 145 13.45 3.22 -25.52
CA VAL A 145 12.23 2.81 -24.81
C VAL A 145 11.10 3.79 -25.06
N THR A 146 9.90 3.26 -25.35
CA THR A 146 8.65 4.03 -25.49
C THR A 146 7.81 3.92 -24.21
N ALA A 147 7.19 5.02 -23.79
CA ALA A 147 6.35 5.06 -22.60
C ALA A 147 4.85 5.12 -22.96
N VAL A 148 4.04 4.24 -22.36
CA VAL A 148 2.59 4.38 -22.31
C VAL A 148 2.23 5.08 -21.00
N LEU A 149 1.64 6.27 -21.11
CA LEU A 149 1.19 7.10 -20.00
C LEU A 149 -0.28 6.76 -19.74
N SER A 150 -0.55 6.02 -18.67
CA SER A 150 -1.87 5.45 -18.45
C SER A 150 -2.54 6.01 -17.19
N GLY A 151 -3.70 6.63 -17.40
CA GLY A 151 -4.55 7.18 -16.36
C GLY A 151 -5.60 8.13 -16.93
N GLY A 152 -6.87 7.84 -16.68
CA GLY A 152 -7.99 8.66 -17.08
C GLY A 152 -8.15 9.91 -16.23
N GLN A 153 -9.32 10.56 -16.36
CA GLN A 153 -9.65 11.76 -15.62
C GLN A 153 -10.57 11.42 -14.44
N GLY A 154 -10.13 11.70 -13.24
CA GLY A 154 -10.96 11.63 -12.03
C GLY A 154 -12.04 12.72 -12.02
N ALA A 155 -13.12 12.50 -11.26
CA ALA A 155 -14.26 13.43 -11.21
C ALA A 155 -13.91 14.84 -10.70
N ASP A 156 -12.85 14.96 -9.92
CA ASP A 156 -12.33 16.21 -9.34
C ASP A 156 -11.01 16.67 -9.99
N GLU A 157 -10.67 16.13 -11.15
CA GLU A 157 -9.46 16.47 -11.89
C GLU A 157 -9.81 17.32 -13.13
N PRO A 158 -9.01 18.37 -13.44
CA PRO A 158 -9.28 19.23 -14.59
C PRO A 158 -8.89 18.60 -15.94
N MET A 159 -8.05 17.53 -15.90
CA MET A 159 -7.57 16.80 -17.09
C MET A 159 -7.27 15.36 -16.72
N SER A 160 -7.06 14.49 -17.73
CA SER A 160 -6.63 13.11 -17.49
C SER A 160 -5.21 13.06 -16.92
N GLU A 161 -4.94 12.03 -16.10
CA GLU A 161 -3.60 11.81 -15.59
C GLU A 161 -2.59 11.57 -16.73
N ALA A 162 -3.00 10.88 -17.81
CA ALA A 162 -2.19 10.67 -19.00
C ALA A 162 -1.79 11.98 -19.68
N ALA A 163 -2.73 12.93 -19.85
CA ALA A 163 -2.43 14.23 -20.43
C ALA A 163 -1.49 15.04 -19.54
N CYS A 164 -1.71 15.05 -18.23
CA CYS A 164 -0.82 15.72 -17.28
C CYS A 164 0.61 15.13 -17.32
N MET A 165 0.74 13.81 -17.41
CA MET A 165 2.05 13.14 -17.54
C MET A 165 2.74 13.49 -18.86
N HIS A 166 2.02 13.46 -19.95
CA HIS A 166 2.51 13.83 -21.28
C HIS A 166 3.08 15.24 -21.29
N ASP A 167 2.28 16.23 -20.89
CA ASP A 167 2.69 17.62 -20.85
C ASP A 167 3.91 17.86 -19.95
N TRP A 168 3.98 17.14 -18.83
CA TRP A 168 5.11 17.25 -17.93
C TRP A 168 6.39 16.68 -18.57
N LEU A 169 6.34 15.47 -19.16
CA LEU A 169 7.51 14.82 -19.78
C LEU A 169 8.02 15.57 -21.00
N VAL A 170 7.13 16.06 -21.86
CA VAL A 170 7.51 16.90 -23.03
C VAL A 170 8.23 18.17 -22.59
N ARG A 171 7.70 18.86 -21.56
CA ARG A 171 8.36 20.05 -20.99
C ARG A 171 9.74 19.74 -20.37
N HIS A 172 10.01 18.48 -20.01
CA HIS A 172 11.30 18.03 -19.49
C HIS A 172 12.18 17.37 -20.56
N GLY A 173 11.83 17.52 -21.85
CA GLY A 173 12.69 17.16 -22.97
C GLY A 173 12.53 15.73 -23.49
N VAL A 174 11.50 14.99 -23.08
CA VAL A 174 11.18 13.70 -23.69
C VAL A 174 10.48 13.96 -25.04
N ALA A 175 10.94 13.28 -26.10
CA ALA A 175 10.36 13.40 -27.43
C ALA A 175 8.93 12.84 -27.48
N GLU A 176 8.00 13.55 -28.12
CA GLU A 176 6.57 13.19 -28.17
C GLU A 176 6.32 11.83 -28.82
N ASP A 177 7.11 11.46 -29.82
CA ASP A 177 7.01 10.16 -30.53
C ASP A 177 7.35 8.96 -29.66
N ARG A 178 7.96 9.19 -28.50
CA ARG A 178 8.21 8.18 -27.46
C ARG A 178 7.10 8.07 -26.42
N LEU A 179 6.04 8.86 -26.52
CA LEU A 179 4.96 8.94 -25.54
C LEU A 179 3.63 8.51 -26.15
N ILE A 180 2.97 7.55 -25.56
CA ILE A 180 1.64 7.08 -25.98
C ILE A 180 0.70 7.36 -24.81
N MET A 181 -0.42 8.05 -25.06
CA MET A 181 -1.43 8.31 -24.03
C MET A 181 -2.49 7.22 -23.99
N GLU A 182 -2.86 6.79 -22.79
CA GLU A 182 -4.02 5.96 -22.47
C GLU A 182 -4.81 6.71 -21.39
N ASP A 183 -5.90 7.36 -21.74
CA ASP A 183 -6.65 8.29 -20.90
C ASP A 183 -8.08 7.81 -20.53
N GLN A 184 -8.38 6.53 -20.78
CA GLN A 184 -9.72 5.96 -20.56
C GLN A 184 -9.86 5.19 -19.26
N SER A 185 -8.76 4.79 -18.66
CA SER A 185 -8.76 3.93 -17.48
C SER A 185 -9.15 4.67 -16.20
N THR A 186 -9.84 3.97 -15.30
CA THR A 186 -10.33 4.50 -14.01
C THR A 186 -9.70 3.79 -12.79
N ASN A 187 -8.93 2.74 -13.04
CA ASN A 187 -8.28 1.94 -11.99
C ASN A 187 -7.05 1.19 -12.54
N THR A 188 -6.22 0.64 -11.66
CA THR A 188 -4.96 -0.01 -12.04
C THR A 188 -5.15 -1.21 -12.98
N LEU A 189 -6.22 -1.98 -12.86
CA LEU A 189 -6.50 -3.10 -13.76
C LEU A 189 -6.78 -2.60 -15.18
N GLU A 190 -7.55 -1.55 -15.32
CA GLU A 190 -7.83 -0.91 -16.61
C GLU A 190 -6.58 -0.27 -17.19
N ASN A 191 -5.80 0.45 -16.36
CA ASN A 191 -4.52 1.02 -16.79
C ASN A 191 -3.65 -0.04 -17.49
N LEU A 192 -3.42 -1.16 -16.84
CA LEU A 192 -2.56 -2.22 -17.37
C LEU A 192 -3.20 -2.93 -18.57
N ARG A 193 -4.51 -3.27 -18.49
CA ARG A 193 -5.23 -3.93 -19.59
C ARG A 193 -5.22 -3.08 -20.86
N ASN A 194 -5.58 -1.81 -20.74
CA ASN A 194 -5.65 -0.89 -21.89
C ASN A 194 -4.26 -0.63 -22.47
N SER A 195 -3.25 -0.43 -21.61
CA SER A 195 -1.86 -0.28 -22.04
C SER A 195 -1.36 -1.50 -22.80
N PHE A 196 -1.62 -2.72 -22.29
CA PHE A 196 -1.22 -3.95 -22.99
C PHE A 196 -1.98 -4.15 -24.30
N ALA A 197 -3.26 -3.74 -24.37
CA ALA A 197 -4.01 -3.75 -25.62
C ALA A 197 -3.41 -2.80 -26.66
N ILE A 198 -3.02 -1.58 -26.26
CA ILE A 198 -2.30 -0.64 -27.14
C ILE A 198 -0.98 -1.21 -27.62
N LEU A 199 -0.19 -1.76 -26.72
CA LEU A 199 1.10 -2.38 -27.06
C LEU A 199 0.93 -3.61 -27.96
N GLY A 200 -0.04 -4.49 -27.70
CA GLY A 200 -0.36 -5.62 -28.55
C GLY A 200 -0.74 -5.23 -29.98
N GLN A 201 -1.51 -4.15 -30.13
CA GLN A 201 -1.82 -3.59 -31.49
C GLN A 201 -0.57 -3.04 -32.17
N ARG A 202 0.29 -2.34 -31.43
CA ARG A 202 1.51 -1.71 -31.97
C ARG A 202 2.55 -2.74 -32.39
N THR A 203 2.67 -3.85 -31.68
CA THR A 203 3.62 -4.93 -31.94
C THR A 203 3.09 -5.98 -32.92
N GLY A 204 1.83 -5.86 -33.35
CA GLY A 204 1.19 -6.88 -34.22
C GLY A 204 0.84 -8.17 -33.48
N GLY A 205 0.75 -8.14 -32.15
CA GLY A 205 0.41 -9.28 -31.31
C GLY A 205 1.62 -10.06 -30.78
N ASP A 206 2.81 -9.48 -30.84
CA ASP A 206 4.02 -10.07 -30.24
C ASP A 206 3.87 -10.28 -28.72
N ASP A 207 4.60 -11.27 -28.22
CA ASP A 207 4.68 -11.53 -26.78
C ASP A 207 5.31 -10.34 -26.03
N LEU A 208 4.60 -9.82 -25.06
CA LEU A 208 5.02 -8.69 -24.22
C LEU A 208 5.82 -9.13 -22.97
N ASN A 209 5.92 -10.43 -22.70
CA ASN A 209 6.61 -10.94 -21.52
C ASN A 209 8.09 -10.55 -21.51
N GLY A 210 8.53 -9.94 -20.41
CA GLY A 210 9.89 -9.44 -20.23
C GLY A 210 10.25 -8.19 -21.04
N LYS A 211 9.37 -7.71 -21.95
CA LYS A 211 9.58 -6.50 -22.77
C LYS A 211 8.96 -5.25 -22.16
N VAL A 212 8.15 -5.40 -21.13
CA VAL A 212 7.43 -4.29 -20.49
C VAL A 212 7.88 -4.11 -19.05
N ALA A 213 8.17 -2.86 -18.67
CA ALA A 213 8.29 -2.48 -17.27
C ALA A 213 7.13 -1.59 -16.86
N VAL A 214 6.76 -1.64 -15.57
CA VAL A 214 5.74 -0.75 -14.98
C VAL A 214 6.41 0.27 -14.08
N VAL A 215 6.21 1.55 -14.38
CA VAL A 215 6.63 2.65 -13.50
C VAL A 215 5.51 2.94 -12.50
N SER A 216 5.79 2.78 -11.23
CA SER A 216 4.84 3.08 -10.16
C SER A 216 5.55 3.42 -8.85
N SER A 217 4.79 3.91 -7.86
CA SER A 217 5.33 4.08 -6.51
C SER A 217 5.85 2.75 -5.98
N SER A 218 7.00 2.76 -5.31
CA SER A 218 7.72 1.55 -4.84
C SER A 218 6.82 0.58 -4.07
N TYR A 219 5.96 1.09 -3.17
CA TYR A 219 5.02 0.29 -2.40
C TYR A 219 3.93 -0.38 -3.27
N HIS A 220 3.64 0.15 -4.48
CA HIS A 220 2.57 -0.33 -5.37
C HIS A 220 3.04 -1.37 -6.40
N LEU A 221 4.35 -1.48 -6.65
CA LEU A 221 4.90 -2.34 -7.72
C LEU A 221 4.49 -3.80 -7.59
N PHE A 222 4.51 -4.36 -6.38
CA PHE A 222 4.10 -5.76 -6.19
C PHE A 222 2.66 -6.01 -6.68
N ARG A 223 1.71 -5.14 -6.33
CA ARG A 223 0.33 -5.28 -6.78
C ARG A 223 0.18 -5.02 -8.28
N ALA A 224 0.92 -4.08 -8.84
CA ALA A 224 0.92 -3.87 -10.29
C ALA A 224 1.41 -5.12 -11.05
N LYS A 225 2.50 -5.74 -10.62
CA LYS A 225 2.99 -7.02 -11.18
C LYS A 225 1.98 -8.16 -11.01
N LEU A 226 1.33 -8.25 -9.86
CA LEU A 226 0.31 -9.25 -9.58
C LEU A 226 -0.90 -9.10 -10.52
N ILE A 227 -1.31 -7.87 -10.83
CA ILE A 227 -2.38 -7.58 -11.80
C ILE A 227 -1.91 -7.94 -13.22
N SER A 228 -0.71 -7.52 -13.61
CA SER A 228 -0.12 -7.83 -14.92
C SER A 228 -0.04 -9.32 -15.18
N SER A 229 0.44 -10.10 -14.20
CA SER A 229 0.48 -11.57 -14.27
C SER A 229 -0.93 -12.17 -14.42
N GLY A 230 -1.94 -11.61 -13.73
CA GLY A 230 -3.34 -11.99 -13.92
C GLY A 230 -3.91 -11.67 -15.31
N LEU A 231 -3.29 -10.74 -16.04
CA LEU A 231 -3.58 -10.42 -17.44
C LEU A 231 -2.72 -11.21 -18.43
N GLY A 232 -1.84 -12.12 -17.96
CA GLY A 232 -0.98 -12.95 -18.78
C GLY A 232 0.29 -12.25 -19.28
N VAL A 233 0.66 -11.11 -18.69
CA VAL A 233 1.89 -10.37 -19.05
C VAL A 233 2.81 -10.30 -17.85
N ASP A 234 4.01 -10.86 -17.97
CA ASP A 234 5.06 -10.75 -16.96
C ASP A 234 5.85 -9.46 -17.19
N VAL A 235 5.90 -8.61 -16.14
CA VAL A 235 6.50 -7.28 -16.20
C VAL A 235 7.57 -7.09 -15.14
N SER A 236 8.57 -6.30 -15.47
CA SER A 236 9.51 -5.75 -14.49
C SER A 236 8.99 -4.43 -13.91
N GLY A 237 9.69 -3.86 -12.95
CA GLY A 237 9.29 -2.63 -12.25
C GLY A 237 10.35 -1.55 -12.33
N VAL A 238 9.89 -0.31 -12.44
CA VAL A 238 10.69 0.91 -12.19
C VAL A 238 10.08 1.63 -11.00
N ALA A 239 10.83 1.68 -9.91
CA ALA A 239 10.35 2.15 -8.61
C ALA A 239 10.48 3.66 -8.46
N ALA A 240 9.36 4.34 -8.20
CA ALA A 240 9.33 5.72 -7.74
C ALA A 240 9.26 5.76 -6.20
N PHE A 241 10.20 6.45 -5.56
CA PHE A 241 10.30 6.49 -4.10
C PHE A 241 9.72 7.78 -3.54
N PRO A 242 8.79 7.69 -2.55
CA PRO A 242 8.35 8.86 -1.80
C PRO A 242 9.51 9.46 -0.98
N GLY A 243 9.60 10.80 -0.98
CA GLY A 243 10.67 11.50 -0.26
C GLY A 243 10.51 11.55 1.27
N ASN A 244 9.33 11.25 1.82
CA ASN A 244 9.06 11.32 3.26
C ASN A 244 8.92 9.91 3.86
N PRO A 245 9.81 9.50 4.81
CA PRO A 245 9.80 8.14 5.37
C PRO A 245 8.51 7.76 6.08
N VAL A 246 7.87 8.68 6.81
CA VAL A 246 6.62 8.40 7.56
C VAL A 246 5.46 8.20 6.59
N VAL A 247 5.36 9.03 5.57
CA VAL A 247 4.36 8.90 4.50
C VAL A 247 4.61 7.62 3.72
N THR A 248 5.86 7.29 3.46
CA THR A 248 6.25 6.03 2.82
C THR A 248 5.77 4.82 3.61
N LEU A 249 6.07 4.76 4.91
CA LEU A 249 5.62 3.66 5.79
C LEU A 249 4.08 3.54 5.79
N ASN A 250 3.38 4.69 5.85
CA ASN A 250 1.91 4.70 5.79
C ASN A 250 1.39 4.06 4.49
N TYR A 251 2.00 4.35 3.34
CA TYR A 251 1.61 3.76 2.08
C TYR A 251 1.91 2.26 2.00
N PHE A 252 3.05 1.80 2.49
CA PHE A 252 3.38 0.38 2.54
C PHE A 252 2.33 -0.41 3.32
N ILE A 253 2.06 -0.05 4.57
CA ILE A 253 1.07 -0.76 5.40
C ILE A 253 -0.33 -0.73 4.76
N ARG A 254 -0.71 0.35 4.08
CA ARG A 254 -1.99 0.47 3.38
C ARG A 254 -2.09 -0.45 2.16
N GLU A 255 -0.97 -0.85 1.58
CA GLU A 255 -0.96 -1.73 0.41
C GLU A 255 -1.35 -3.18 0.75
N ALA A 256 -1.07 -3.66 1.95
CA ALA A 256 -1.37 -5.04 2.34
C ALA A 256 -2.87 -5.42 2.13
N PRO A 257 -3.88 -4.66 2.59
CA PRO A 257 -5.28 -4.95 2.30
C PRO A 257 -5.63 -4.91 0.80
N ALA A 258 -4.98 -4.03 0.03
CA ALA A 258 -5.20 -3.94 -1.40
C ALA A 258 -4.63 -5.16 -2.15
N VAL A 259 -3.51 -5.70 -1.69
CA VAL A 259 -2.93 -6.96 -2.16
C VAL A 259 -3.86 -8.14 -1.84
N TRP A 260 -4.42 -8.22 -0.63
CA TRP A 260 -5.39 -9.28 -0.28
C TRP A 260 -6.61 -9.26 -1.19
N LYS A 261 -7.17 -8.05 -1.44
CA LYS A 261 -8.27 -7.90 -2.39
C LYS A 261 -7.88 -8.41 -3.78
N GLN A 262 -6.68 -8.06 -4.27
CA GLN A 262 -6.23 -8.47 -5.60
C GLN A 262 -6.03 -9.99 -5.70
N LEU A 263 -5.45 -10.63 -4.67
CA LEU A 263 -5.29 -12.07 -4.62
C LEU A 263 -6.65 -12.80 -4.68
N LEU A 264 -7.66 -12.28 -3.96
CA LEU A 264 -9.01 -12.82 -4.03
C LEU A 264 -9.62 -12.67 -5.42
N LEU A 265 -9.46 -11.52 -6.07
CA LEU A 265 -9.96 -11.29 -7.42
C LEU A 265 -9.30 -12.24 -8.43
N ASN A 266 -7.98 -12.42 -8.35
CA ASN A 266 -7.25 -13.34 -9.21
C ASN A 266 -7.71 -14.80 -9.00
N ALA A 267 -7.94 -15.23 -7.76
CA ALA A 267 -8.43 -16.57 -7.44
C ALA A 267 -9.86 -16.81 -8.01
N MET A 268 -10.73 -15.80 -7.96
CA MET A 268 -12.10 -15.87 -8.51
C MET A 268 -12.14 -15.87 -10.04
N SER A 269 -11.16 -15.28 -10.72
CA SER A 269 -11.08 -15.27 -12.19
C SER A 269 -10.44 -16.54 -12.75
N ALA A 270 -9.77 -17.34 -11.93
CA ALA A 270 -9.15 -18.60 -12.31
C ALA A 270 -10.06 -19.82 -12.09
N SER A 271 -11.20 -19.65 -11.40
CA SER A 271 -12.22 -20.67 -11.16
C SER A 271 -13.33 -20.62 -12.21
#